data_8593b4166895d640be11703596d3aec3
#
_entry.id   8593b4166895d640be11703596d3aec3
#
_cell.length_a   1.000
_cell.length_b   1.000
_cell.length_c   1.000
_cell.angle_alpha   90.00
_cell.angle_beta   90.00
_cell.angle_gamma   90.00
#
_symmetry.space_group_name_H-M   'P 1'
#
loop_
_entity.id
_entity.type
_entity.pdbx_description
1 polymer ?
#
loop_
_entity_poly.entity_id
_entity_poly.type
_entity_poly.pdbx_seq_one_letter_code
_entity_poly.pdbx_strand_id
1 'polypeptide(L)'
;MILWKNGILHTLKNEHEVHYQMATDQGHIIGFDDEIDHLNFDQVIDLKGHHLYPGFVDAHLHIVGYGQKLSKKDLTLIRNKQEIIDYIKTYVSQGFTFYEGYFDIGITKQDLDRIAYDKPIILKHNDYHSLTVNSYVLEQVNLLSETGFLTEEDAQKVNKTYEVYDHETIKAMIKHSIDSLQSFGVTGGHSDDLYYFNGYHDTLSAYHEVLAEVPFRAHLLMHHQILDDYMKSNHPFLDQNKYLQLGAVKIFYDGTFSSKTALLHHPYQGLSHQGLRIFKQDELITLVKKVRKNKLPLAIHVIGDLGLREVVETLKAYPPHQGLHDRIIHASLADHKTIKMMEGMPIILDIQPQFISSDLPSILNLFSKEPEYIYPFKTYMNHNLVQCGSSDAPVEIPNPLLGMYQLIYRKKDGIVYQKEECISRFDALKLYTTYANVPTYKTNRGLLRKGFIADFTVLKKDILSMDEQSFFEDLVEMTVIDEQIVHHA
;
A
#
# COMPACT_ATOMS: atom_id res chain seq x y z
N MET A 1 24.71 21.81 -5.57
CA MET A 1 24.73 21.49 -4.12
C MET A 1 23.66 22.31 -3.40
N ILE A 2 22.88 21.66 -2.52
CA ILE A 2 21.77 22.30 -1.78
C ILE A 2 22.07 22.23 -0.28
N LEU A 3 21.87 23.34 0.42
CA LEU A 3 21.89 23.40 1.88
C LEU A 3 20.46 23.38 2.43
N TRP A 4 20.15 22.41 3.26
CA TRP A 4 18.93 22.30 4.07
C TRP A 4 19.27 22.75 5.48
N LYS A 5 18.74 23.86 5.98
CA LYS A 5 19.10 24.47 7.26
C LYS A 5 17.90 24.79 8.16
N ASN A 6 18.18 25.11 9.42
CA ASN A 6 17.17 25.51 10.41
C ASN A 6 16.07 24.43 10.60
N GLY A 7 16.43 23.15 10.56
CA GLY A 7 15.52 22.04 10.84
C GLY A 7 16.00 21.21 12.03
N ILE A 8 15.22 20.20 12.39
CA ILE A 8 15.59 19.12 13.30
C ILE A 8 15.63 17.83 12.49
N LEU A 9 16.81 17.36 12.16
CA LEU A 9 17.04 16.27 11.22
C LEU A 9 17.28 14.97 11.97
N HIS A 10 16.31 14.06 11.97
CA HIS A 10 16.36 12.79 12.68
C HIS A 10 17.07 11.74 11.84
N THR A 11 18.27 11.30 12.26
CA THR A 11 19.09 10.35 11.47
C THR A 11 18.52 8.95 11.42
N LEU A 12 17.72 8.57 12.42
CA LEU A 12 17.20 7.21 12.71
C LEU A 12 18.28 6.14 12.94
N LYS A 13 19.53 6.52 13.07
CA LYS A 13 20.59 5.62 13.54
C LYS A 13 20.34 5.24 15.00
N ASN A 14 19.94 6.21 15.81
CA ASN A 14 19.34 6.02 17.13
C ASN A 14 18.29 7.12 17.40
N GLU A 15 17.50 6.96 18.47
CA GLU A 15 16.34 7.81 18.76
C GLU A 15 16.71 9.29 19.03
N HIS A 16 17.91 9.54 19.50
CA HIS A 16 18.31 10.87 20.00
C HIS A 16 19.32 11.58 19.09
N GLU A 17 19.78 10.95 18.02
CA GLU A 17 20.74 11.53 17.09
C GLU A 17 20.04 12.45 16.10
N VAL A 18 20.29 13.76 16.26
CA VAL A 18 19.75 14.80 15.38
C VAL A 18 20.87 15.71 14.89
N HIS A 19 20.65 16.32 13.72
CA HIS A 19 21.43 17.40 13.13
C HIS A 19 20.53 18.60 12.87
N TYR A 20 21.09 19.76 12.53
CA TYR A 20 20.34 20.99 12.32
C TYR A 20 20.45 21.53 10.91
N GLN A 21 21.42 21.05 10.16
CA GLN A 21 21.61 21.34 8.74
C GLN A 21 22.26 20.16 8.02
N MET A 22 22.00 20.07 6.72
CA MET A 22 22.47 19.00 5.86
C MET A 22 22.79 19.55 4.48
N ALA A 23 23.86 19.10 3.86
CA ALA A 23 24.14 19.35 2.45
C ALA A 23 23.80 18.13 1.61
N THR A 24 23.22 18.39 0.42
CA THR A 24 22.99 17.36 -0.61
C THR A 24 23.63 17.80 -1.93
N ASP A 25 24.10 16.81 -2.70
CA ASP A 25 24.62 17.02 -4.06
C ASP A 25 24.39 15.78 -4.90
N GLN A 26 23.93 15.99 -6.13
CA GLN A 26 23.65 14.90 -7.09
C GLN A 26 22.79 13.75 -6.50
N GLY A 27 21.77 14.11 -5.72
CA GLY A 27 20.85 13.17 -5.10
C GLY A 27 21.39 12.42 -3.88
N HIS A 28 22.52 12.83 -3.30
CA HIS A 28 23.11 12.19 -2.14
C HIS A 28 23.36 13.17 -1.01
N ILE A 29 23.33 12.68 0.23
CA ILE A 29 23.70 13.41 1.43
C ILE A 29 25.23 13.52 1.49
N ILE A 30 25.77 14.74 1.58
CA ILE A 30 27.21 15.01 1.57
C ILE A 30 27.75 15.14 2.99
N GLY A 31 27.00 15.70 3.93
CA GLY A 31 27.40 15.90 5.32
C GLY A 31 26.39 16.70 6.11
N PHE A 32 26.74 16.94 7.38
CA PHE A 32 25.88 17.61 8.35
C PHE A 32 26.67 18.65 9.16
N ASP A 33 25.98 19.67 9.66
CA ASP A 33 26.45 20.68 10.60
C ASP A 33 27.87 21.21 10.24
N ASP A 34 28.82 21.25 11.17
CA ASP A 34 30.15 21.80 10.95
C ASP A 34 30.94 21.11 9.83
N GLU A 35 30.59 19.88 9.44
CA GLU A 35 31.25 19.17 8.33
C GLU A 35 31.08 19.87 6.99
N ILE A 36 30.04 20.70 6.86
CA ILE A 36 29.65 21.36 5.60
C ILE A 36 29.90 22.86 5.57
N ASP A 37 30.40 23.46 6.65
CA ASP A 37 30.61 24.93 6.76
C ASP A 37 31.60 25.49 5.73
N HIS A 38 32.51 24.67 5.20
CA HIS A 38 33.46 25.06 4.18
C HIS A 38 32.96 24.96 2.74
N LEU A 39 31.68 24.48 2.53
CA LEU A 39 31.12 24.25 1.22
C LEU A 39 30.41 25.51 0.70
N ASN A 40 30.33 25.63 -0.64
CA ASN A 40 29.54 26.65 -1.32
C ASN A 40 28.25 26.01 -1.84
N PHE A 41 27.14 26.67 -1.64
CA PHE A 41 25.82 26.16 -2.00
C PHE A 41 25.19 26.98 -3.11
N ASP A 42 24.65 26.30 -4.13
CA ASP A 42 23.90 26.91 -5.23
C ASP A 42 22.48 27.30 -4.78
N GLN A 43 21.93 26.53 -3.83
CA GLN A 43 20.59 26.72 -3.27
C GLN A 43 20.60 26.53 -1.75
N VAL A 44 19.78 27.32 -1.07
CA VAL A 44 19.58 27.24 0.38
C VAL A 44 18.10 27.13 0.66
N ILE A 45 17.69 26.08 1.38
CA ILE A 45 16.31 25.83 1.78
C ILE A 45 16.23 25.93 3.31
N ASP A 46 15.36 26.81 3.78
CA ASP A 46 15.09 27.02 5.20
C ASP A 46 13.94 26.11 5.63
N LEU A 47 14.21 25.18 6.53
CA LEU A 47 13.25 24.23 7.09
C LEU A 47 12.37 24.81 8.20
N LYS A 48 12.58 26.07 8.59
CA LYS A 48 11.74 26.84 9.53
C LYS A 48 11.47 26.15 10.88
N GLY A 49 12.39 25.33 11.36
CA GLY A 49 12.26 24.55 12.60
C GLY A 49 11.49 23.24 12.44
N HIS A 50 11.10 22.86 11.24
CA HIS A 50 10.41 21.62 10.98
C HIS A 50 11.31 20.39 11.15
N HIS A 51 10.69 19.23 11.27
CA HIS A 51 11.35 17.94 11.53
C HIS A 51 11.55 17.17 10.23
N LEU A 52 12.77 16.82 9.92
CA LEU A 52 13.14 16.07 8.72
C LEU A 52 13.50 14.63 9.09
N TYR A 53 12.86 13.69 8.42
CA TYR A 53 13.03 12.24 8.57
C TYR A 53 13.46 11.63 7.23
N PRO A 54 14.14 10.46 7.21
CA PRO A 54 14.27 9.66 5.99
C PRO A 54 12.90 9.46 5.35
N GLY A 55 12.84 9.47 4.02
CA GLY A 55 11.58 9.35 3.29
C GLY A 55 10.81 8.08 3.66
N PHE A 56 9.50 8.21 3.80
CA PHE A 56 8.63 7.08 4.11
C PHE A 56 8.49 6.16 2.91
N VAL A 57 8.34 4.86 3.18
CA VAL A 57 8.11 3.83 2.18
C VAL A 57 6.91 2.98 2.61
N ASP A 58 5.97 2.78 1.71
CA ASP A 58 4.88 1.83 1.89
C ASP A 58 5.30 0.46 1.35
N ALA A 59 5.46 -0.51 2.23
CA ALA A 59 6.05 -1.80 1.86
C ALA A 59 5.08 -2.76 1.14
N HIS A 60 3.79 -2.47 1.08
CA HIS A 60 2.82 -3.23 0.30
C HIS A 60 1.58 -2.40 -0.02
N LEU A 61 1.37 -2.15 -1.30
CA LEU A 61 0.19 -1.48 -1.83
C LEU A 61 -0.04 -1.91 -3.30
N HIS A 62 -1.10 -1.37 -3.91
CA HIS A 62 -1.42 -1.50 -5.34
C HIS A 62 -1.49 -0.09 -5.95
N ILE A 63 -0.39 0.41 -6.49
CA ILE A 63 -0.28 1.80 -6.99
C ILE A 63 -1.32 2.06 -8.09
N VAL A 64 -1.43 1.18 -9.09
CA VAL A 64 -2.43 1.34 -10.16
C VAL A 64 -3.84 1.22 -9.59
N GLY A 65 -4.08 0.22 -8.70
CA GLY A 65 -5.36 0.03 -8.01
C GLY A 65 -5.76 1.24 -7.16
N TYR A 66 -4.81 1.87 -6.50
CA TYR A 66 -5.06 3.09 -5.73
C TYR A 66 -5.39 4.28 -6.65
N GLY A 67 -4.69 4.45 -7.77
CA GLY A 67 -5.01 5.45 -8.79
C GLY A 67 -6.38 5.23 -9.41
N GLN A 68 -6.78 3.98 -9.62
CA GLN A 68 -8.14 3.64 -10.02
C GLN A 68 -9.16 4.13 -8.99
N LYS A 69 -8.94 3.86 -7.69
CA LYS A 69 -9.80 4.35 -6.61
C LYS A 69 -9.87 5.89 -6.59
N LEU A 70 -8.75 6.58 -6.74
CA LEU A 70 -8.70 8.05 -6.78
C LEU A 70 -9.42 8.65 -8.00
N SER A 71 -9.54 7.90 -9.10
CA SER A 71 -10.30 8.31 -10.28
C SER A 71 -11.81 8.18 -10.12
N LYS A 72 -12.28 7.60 -9.04
CA LYS A 72 -13.69 7.38 -8.72
C LYS A 72 -14.10 8.24 -7.53
N LYS A 73 -15.39 8.44 -7.36
CA LYS A 73 -15.94 9.21 -6.24
C LYS A 73 -16.70 8.31 -5.27
N ASP A 74 -16.41 8.45 -3.99
CA ASP A 74 -16.94 7.63 -2.92
C ASP A 74 -18.27 8.20 -2.38
N LEU A 75 -19.32 7.40 -2.38
CA LEU A 75 -20.64 7.68 -1.84
C LEU A 75 -20.94 6.92 -0.53
N THR A 76 -19.96 6.15 -0.03
CA THR A 76 -20.15 5.21 1.09
C THR A 76 -20.76 5.86 2.34
N LEU A 77 -20.48 7.13 2.60
CA LEU A 77 -20.96 7.86 3.79
C LEU A 77 -22.20 8.72 3.53
N ILE A 78 -22.65 8.86 2.27
CA ILE A 78 -23.78 9.73 1.92
C ILE A 78 -25.06 8.89 1.89
N ARG A 79 -26.07 9.28 2.68
CA ARG A 79 -27.35 8.56 2.81
C ARG A 79 -28.55 9.41 2.40
N ASN A 80 -28.36 10.62 1.92
CA ASN A 80 -29.40 11.52 1.49
C ASN A 80 -29.38 11.64 -0.03
N LYS A 81 -30.56 11.44 -0.68
CA LYS A 81 -30.71 11.49 -2.14
C LYS A 81 -30.26 12.84 -2.74
N GLN A 82 -30.65 13.95 -2.10
CA GLN A 82 -30.30 15.28 -2.61
C GLN A 82 -28.80 15.56 -2.47
N GLU A 83 -28.19 15.14 -1.37
CA GLU A 83 -26.75 15.26 -1.17
C GLU A 83 -25.95 14.48 -2.22
N ILE A 84 -26.39 13.26 -2.58
CA ILE A 84 -25.76 12.47 -3.66
C ILE A 84 -25.91 13.19 -5.00
N ILE A 85 -27.11 13.72 -5.32
CA ILE A 85 -27.35 14.46 -6.56
C ILE A 85 -26.42 15.66 -6.67
N ASP A 86 -26.28 16.44 -5.59
CA ASP A 86 -25.43 17.63 -5.57
C ASP A 86 -23.94 17.26 -5.62
N TYR A 87 -23.55 16.19 -4.97
CA TYR A 87 -22.21 15.62 -5.06
C TYR A 87 -21.88 15.20 -6.51
N ILE A 88 -22.77 14.45 -7.18
CA ILE A 88 -22.56 14.04 -8.57
C ILE A 88 -22.48 15.26 -9.50
N LYS A 89 -23.35 16.28 -9.34
CA LYS A 89 -23.28 17.52 -10.14
C LYS A 89 -21.91 18.20 -10.05
N THR A 90 -21.34 18.22 -8.85
CA THR A 90 -20.03 18.84 -8.63
C THR A 90 -18.95 18.11 -9.42
N TYR A 91 -18.93 16.78 -9.38
CA TYR A 91 -17.83 16.00 -9.93
C TYR A 91 -18.00 15.58 -11.38
N VAL A 92 -19.23 15.43 -11.89
CA VAL A 92 -19.47 15.14 -13.33
C VAL A 92 -18.96 16.26 -14.22
N SER A 93 -19.01 17.50 -13.76
CA SER A 93 -18.45 18.65 -14.48
C SER A 93 -16.92 18.58 -14.58
N GLN A 94 -16.26 17.90 -13.64
CA GLN A 94 -14.83 17.66 -13.60
C GLN A 94 -14.39 16.39 -14.36
N GLY A 95 -15.34 15.69 -15.01
CA GLY A 95 -15.07 14.50 -15.83
C GLY A 95 -15.19 13.15 -15.11
N PHE A 96 -15.62 13.12 -13.84
CA PHE A 96 -15.81 11.86 -13.14
C PHE A 96 -17.04 11.11 -13.67
N THR A 97 -16.85 9.81 -13.95
CA THR A 97 -17.88 8.91 -14.49
C THR A 97 -18.40 7.94 -13.42
N PHE A 98 -17.50 7.42 -12.58
CA PHE A 98 -17.83 6.41 -11.58
C PHE A 98 -17.97 6.98 -10.18
N TYR A 99 -19.05 6.57 -9.50
CA TYR A 99 -19.39 6.89 -8.12
C TYR A 99 -19.62 5.56 -7.39
N GLU A 100 -18.69 5.16 -6.49
CA GLU A 100 -18.71 3.87 -5.80
C GLU A 100 -19.35 3.96 -4.42
N GLY A 101 -19.75 2.81 -3.88
CA GLY A 101 -20.32 2.75 -2.52
C GLY A 101 -21.73 3.25 -2.41
N TYR A 102 -22.49 3.27 -3.52
CA TYR A 102 -23.88 3.70 -3.52
C TYR A 102 -24.77 2.71 -2.77
N PHE A 103 -25.49 3.19 -1.74
CA PHE A 103 -26.60 2.48 -1.14
C PHE A 103 -27.87 2.86 -1.88
N ASP A 104 -28.66 1.88 -2.30
CA ASP A 104 -29.88 2.16 -3.04
C ASP A 104 -30.90 2.91 -2.17
N ILE A 105 -31.01 4.20 -2.42
CA ILE A 105 -31.96 5.13 -1.83
C ILE A 105 -32.94 5.68 -2.86
N GLY A 106 -33.13 4.95 -3.98
CA GLY A 106 -34.08 5.27 -5.00
C GLY A 106 -33.66 6.37 -5.97
N ILE A 107 -32.37 6.49 -6.31
CA ILE A 107 -31.90 7.28 -7.45
C ILE A 107 -32.20 6.50 -8.73
N THR A 108 -32.76 7.15 -9.72
CA THR A 108 -33.10 6.56 -11.01
C THR A 108 -32.36 7.24 -12.16
N LYS A 109 -32.40 6.65 -13.36
CA LYS A 109 -31.80 7.28 -14.55
C LYS A 109 -32.37 8.68 -14.80
N GLN A 110 -33.65 8.91 -14.51
CA GLN A 110 -34.28 10.21 -14.69
C GLN A 110 -33.68 11.27 -13.75
N ASP A 111 -33.30 10.89 -12.55
CA ASP A 111 -32.59 11.78 -11.62
C ASP A 111 -31.19 12.10 -12.16
N LEU A 112 -30.47 11.11 -12.69
CA LEU A 112 -29.14 11.26 -13.25
C LEU A 112 -29.13 12.03 -14.57
N ASP A 113 -30.16 11.81 -15.45
CA ASP A 113 -30.32 12.54 -16.71
C ASP A 113 -30.55 14.04 -16.49
N ARG A 114 -31.16 14.43 -15.37
CA ARG A 114 -31.30 15.85 -14.98
C ARG A 114 -29.96 16.48 -14.57
N ILE A 115 -28.98 15.67 -14.18
CA ILE A 115 -27.63 16.14 -13.86
C ILE A 115 -26.81 16.32 -15.15
N ALA A 116 -26.73 15.28 -15.97
CA ALA A 116 -26.08 15.30 -17.27
C ALA A 116 -26.68 14.20 -18.16
N TYR A 117 -27.24 14.60 -19.30
CA TYR A 117 -27.77 13.69 -20.29
C TYR A 117 -26.76 13.32 -21.38
N ASP A 118 -25.66 14.05 -21.49
CA ASP A 118 -24.63 13.96 -22.51
C ASP A 118 -23.28 13.43 -21.99
N LYS A 119 -23.23 13.01 -20.74
CA LYS A 119 -22.05 12.45 -20.09
C LYS A 119 -22.40 11.20 -19.32
N PRO A 120 -21.50 10.22 -19.22
CA PRO A 120 -21.75 9.01 -18.45
C PRO A 120 -21.79 9.30 -16.94
N ILE A 121 -22.81 8.73 -16.27
CA ILE A 121 -22.93 8.69 -14.80
C ILE A 121 -23.24 7.26 -14.40
N ILE A 122 -22.34 6.64 -13.61
CA ILE A 122 -22.41 5.26 -13.18
C ILE A 122 -22.30 5.20 -11.66
N LEU A 123 -23.37 4.84 -10.96
CA LEU A 123 -23.37 4.57 -9.54
C LEU A 123 -23.13 3.09 -9.32
N LYS A 124 -22.01 2.72 -8.74
CA LYS A 124 -21.68 1.34 -8.37
C LYS A 124 -22.18 1.07 -6.97
N HIS A 125 -23.06 0.08 -6.84
CA HIS A 125 -23.67 -0.28 -5.57
C HIS A 125 -22.65 -0.98 -4.64
N ASN A 126 -22.95 -0.96 -3.34
CA ASN A 126 -22.12 -1.60 -2.31
C ASN A 126 -21.98 -3.11 -2.45
N ASP A 127 -22.91 -3.75 -3.17
CA ASP A 127 -22.85 -5.18 -3.44
C ASP A 127 -21.81 -5.56 -4.50
N TYR A 128 -21.26 -4.56 -5.22
CA TYR A 128 -20.31 -4.70 -6.33
C TYR A 128 -20.85 -5.48 -7.55
N HIS A 129 -22.14 -5.89 -7.53
CA HIS A 129 -22.80 -6.67 -8.58
C HIS A 129 -23.83 -5.85 -9.34
N SER A 130 -24.24 -4.70 -8.81
CA SER A 130 -25.26 -3.86 -9.41
C SER A 130 -24.80 -2.42 -9.65
N LEU A 131 -25.42 -1.80 -10.66
CA LEU A 131 -25.19 -0.41 -11.07
C LEU A 131 -26.50 0.32 -11.21
N THR A 132 -26.49 1.66 -10.97
CA THR A 132 -27.52 2.58 -11.45
C THR A 132 -26.88 3.57 -12.40
N VAL A 133 -27.38 3.65 -13.64
CA VAL A 133 -26.78 4.46 -14.71
C VAL A 133 -27.79 5.42 -15.34
N ASN A 134 -27.27 6.49 -15.98
CA ASN A 134 -28.12 7.40 -16.75
C ASN A 134 -28.45 6.86 -18.17
N SER A 135 -29.33 7.55 -18.89
CA SER A 135 -29.74 7.16 -20.23
C SER A 135 -28.58 7.16 -21.22
N TYR A 136 -27.63 8.08 -21.07
CA TYR A 136 -26.43 8.12 -21.91
C TYR A 136 -25.65 6.79 -21.87
N VAL A 137 -25.41 6.24 -20.69
CA VAL A 137 -24.72 4.96 -20.53
C VAL A 137 -25.51 3.82 -21.18
N LEU A 138 -26.84 3.76 -20.95
CA LEU A 138 -27.70 2.73 -21.54
C LEU A 138 -27.61 2.72 -23.07
N GLU A 139 -27.67 3.89 -23.71
CA GLU A 139 -27.56 4.05 -25.15
C GLU A 139 -26.21 3.55 -25.68
N GLN A 140 -25.10 3.93 -25.02
CA GLN A 140 -23.75 3.53 -25.44
C GLN A 140 -23.53 2.01 -25.39
N VAL A 141 -24.11 1.32 -24.41
CA VAL A 141 -23.98 -0.14 -24.26
C VAL A 141 -25.14 -0.91 -24.88
N ASN A 142 -26.08 -0.21 -25.52
CA ASN A 142 -27.29 -0.79 -26.16
C ASN A 142 -28.10 -1.68 -25.19
N LEU A 143 -28.42 -1.13 -24.02
CA LEU A 143 -29.23 -1.75 -22.97
C LEU A 143 -30.52 -0.95 -22.74
N LEU A 144 -31.57 -1.63 -22.27
CA LEU A 144 -32.84 -1.04 -21.87
C LEU A 144 -33.06 -1.25 -20.38
N SER A 145 -33.37 -0.16 -19.67
CA SER A 145 -33.80 -0.19 -18.27
C SER A 145 -34.75 0.99 -18.02
N GLU A 146 -35.86 0.75 -17.34
CA GLU A 146 -36.80 1.83 -17.00
C GLU A 146 -36.25 2.77 -15.93
N THR A 147 -35.51 2.23 -14.98
CA THR A 147 -34.93 2.94 -13.81
C THR A 147 -33.47 3.27 -13.93
N GLY A 148 -32.76 2.66 -14.88
CA GLY A 148 -31.31 2.68 -14.98
C GLY A 148 -30.59 1.65 -14.09
N PHE A 149 -31.35 0.86 -13.30
CA PHE A 149 -30.77 -0.21 -12.49
C PHE A 149 -30.41 -1.42 -13.37
N LEU A 150 -29.18 -1.93 -13.18
CA LEU A 150 -28.59 -3.05 -13.93
C LEU A 150 -27.91 -4.01 -12.96
N THR A 151 -27.96 -5.31 -13.27
CA THR A 151 -27.33 -6.36 -12.46
C THR A 151 -26.55 -7.33 -13.35
N GLU A 152 -25.65 -8.11 -12.75
CA GLU A 152 -24.94 -9.24 -13.33
C GLU A 152 -24.36 -8.95 -14.74
N GLU A 153 -24.85 -9.64 -15.79
CA GLU A 153 -24.32 -9.52 -17.17
C GLU A 153 -24.45 -8.10 -17.72
N ASP A 154 -25.56 -7.41 -17.43
CA ASP A 154 -25.77 -6.04 -17.90
C ASP A 154 -24.83 -5.06 -17.19
N ALA A 155 -24.61 -5.23 -15.88
CA ALA A 155 -23.62 -4.46 -15.14
C ALA A 155 -22.19 -4.72 -15.65
N GLN A 156 -21.86 -5.99 -15.92
CA GLN A 156 -20.55 -6.34 -16.50
C GLN A 156 -20.34 -5.75 -17.89
N LYS A 157 -21.39 -5.62 -18.71
CA LYS A 157 -21.29 -5.00 -20.03
C LYS A 157 -20.96 -3.51 -19.93
N VAL A 158 -21.54 -2.79 -18.96
CA VAL A 158 -21.20 -1.40 -18.67
C VAL A 158 -19.73 -1.31 -18.19
N ASN A 159 -19.33 -2.13 -17.22
CA ASN A 159 -17.96 -2.12 -16.71
C ASN A 159 -16.94 -2.38 -17.83
N LYS A 160 -17.16 -3.36 -18.70
CA LYS A 160 -16.28 -3.64 -19.85
C LYS A 160 -16.16 -2.46 -20.84
N THR A 161 -17.18 -1.63 -20.93
CA THR A 161 -17.19 -0.48 -21.85
C THR A 161 -16.52 0.74 -21.23
N TYR A 162 -16.67 0.96 -19.92
CA TYR A 162 -16.24 2.17 -19.24
C TYR A 162 -15.02 1.98 -18.32
N GLU A 163 -14.74 0.77 -17.82
CA GLU A 163 -13.50 0.46 -17.12
C GLU A 163 -12.46 -0.06 -18.12
N VAL A 164 -12.04 0.79 -19.04
CA VAL A 164 -10.98 0.47 -20.01
C VAL A 164 -9.64 0.89 -19.43
N TYR A 165 -8.71 -0.03 -19.41
CA TYR A 165 -7.34 0.17 -18.92
C TYR A 165 -6.36 0.19 -20.11
N ASP A 166 -6.50 1.20 -20.97
CA ASP A 166 -5.49 1.44 -21.99
C ASP A 166 -4.20 2.03 -21.35
N HIS A 167 -3.16 2.08 -22.14
CA HIS A 167 -1.84 2.53 -21.69
C HIS A 167 -1.86 3.91 -21.02
N GLU A 168 -2.55 4.88 -21.63
CA GLU A 168 -2.63 6.25 -21.10
C GLU A 168 -3.45 6.32 -19.80
N THR A 169 -4.50 5.53 -19.68
CA THR A 169 -5.27 5.41 -18.44
C THR A 169 -4.43 4.83 -17.31
N ILE A 170 -3.65 3.78 -17.57
CA ILE A 170 -2.74 3.21 -16.57
C ILE A 170 -1.69 4.23 -16.14
N LYS A 171 -1.08 4.97 -17.08
CA LYS A 171 -0.14 6.06 -16.76
C LYS A 171 -0.77 7.13 -15.86
N ALA A 172 -1.99 7.56 -16.19
CA ALA A 172 -2.72 8.54 -15.38
C ALA A 172 -3.00 8.02 -13.96
N MET A 173 -3.39 6.75 -13.82
CA MET A 173 -3.61 6.11 -12.52
C MET A 173 -2.31 6.05 -11.70
N ILE A 174 -1.18 5.64 -12.29
CA ILE A 174 0.13 5.61 -11.62
C ILE A 174 0.49 7.03 -11.14
N LYS A 175 0.34 8.04 -12.00
CA LYS A 175 0.68 9.43 -11.67
C LYS A 175 -0.18 9.97 -10.53
N HIS A 176 -1.51 9.80 -10.58
CA HIS A 176 -2.41 10.22 -9.50
C HIS A 176 -2.08 9.55 -8.17
N SER A 177 -1.72 8.25 -8.20
CA SER A 177 -1.27 7.55 -6.98
C SER A 177 0.00 8.14 -6.43
N ILE A 178 1.01 8.36 -7.27
CA ILE A 178 2.29 8.91 -6.84
C ILE A 178 2.11 10.31 -6.25
N ASP A 179 1.32 11.18 -6.90
CA ASP A 179 1.03 12.52 -6.41
C ASP A 179 0.38 12.47 -5.01
N SER A 180 -0.58 11.56 -4.81
CA SER A 180 -1.22 11.35 -3.51
C SER A 180 -0.26 10.76 -2.47
N LEU A 181 0.55 9.76 -2.83
CA LEU A 181 1.55 9.17 -1.95
C LEU A 181 2.58 10.21 -1.48
N GLN A 182 3.04 11.06 -2.39
CA GLN A 182 3.97 12.15 -2.08
C GLN A 182 3.35 13.17 -1.12
N SER A 183 2.05 13.45 -1.19
CA SER A 183 1.38 14.32 -0.22
C SER A 183 1.34 13.74 1.19
N PHE A 184 1.48 12.42 1.34
CA PHE A 184 1.64 11.74 2.64
C PHE A 184 3.10 11.54 3.07
N GLY A 185 4.06 12.14 2.37
CA GLY A 185 5.49 12.00 2.69
C GLY A 185 6.12 10.69 2.19
N VAL A 186 5.42 9.93 1.34
CA VAL A 186 5.88 8.64 0.84
C VAL A 186 6.78 8.86 -0.37
N THR A 187 8.03 8.39 -0.28
CA THR A 187 9.06 8.52 -1.32
C THR A 187 9.21 7.27 -2.18
N GLY A 188 8.62 6.15 -1.74
CA GLY A 188 8.67 4.89 -2.45
C GLY A 188 7.58 3.91 -2.00
N GLY A 189 7.26 2.93 -2.85
CA GLY A 189 6.24 1.94 -2.57
C GLY A 189 6.50 0.60 -3.25
N HIS A 190 6.08 -0.49 -2.59
CA HIS A 190 6.21 -1.84 -3.12
C HIS A 190 4.85 -2.33 -3.61
N SER A 191 4.68 -2.41 -4.92
CA SER A 191 3.37 -2.61 -5.56
C SER A 191 3.24 -3.96 -6.25
N ASP A 192 2.02 -4.53 -6.23
CA ASP A 192 1.66 -5.75 -6.96
C ASP A 192 0.62 -5.42 -8.04
N ASP A 193 1.04 -4.84 -9.16
CA ASP A 193 0.13 -4.38 -10.22
C ASP A 193 0.33 -5.05 -11.57
N LEU A 194 1.46 -5.74 -11.80
CA LEU A 194 1.90 -6.15 -13.14
C LEU A 194 1.01 -7.20 -13.83
N TYR A 195 -0.01 -7.72 -13.15
CA TYR A 195 -0.92 -8.73 -13.68
C TYR A 195 -2.34 -8.18 -13.99
N TYR A 196 -2.85 -7.28 -13.16
CA TYR A 196 -4.28 -7.04 -13.01
C TYR A 196 -4.94 -6.16 -14.07
N PHE A 197 -4.20 -5.29 -14.74
CA PHE A 197 -4.76 -4.30 -15.67
C PHE A 197 -4.58 -4.73 -17.12
N ASN A 198 -3.55 -4.24 -17.80
CA ASN A 198 -3.28 -4.60 -19.19
C ASN A 198 -2.09 -5.57 -19.35
N GLY A 199 -1.78 -6.30 -18.28
CA GLY A 199 -0.74 -7.33 -18.22
C GLY A 199 0.67 -6.75 -18.06
N TYR A 200 1.64 -7.68 -18.05
CA TYR A 200 3.03 -7.41 -17.67
C TYR A 200 3.70 -6.31 -18.49
N HIS A 201 3.66 -6.44 -19.82
CA HIS A 201 4.46 -5.57 -20.69
C HIS A 201 3.94 -4.14 -20.71
N ASP A 202 2.64 -3.96 -20.81
CA ASP A 202 2.03 -2.64 -20.92
C ASP A 202 2.11 -1.89 -19.60
N THR A 203 1.76 -2.55 -18.48
CA THR A 203 1.84 -1.94 -17.16
C THR A 203 3.29 -1.58 -16.79
N LEU A 204 4.26 -2.44 -17.09
CA LEU A 204 5.68 -2.15 -16.85
C LEU A 204 6.16 -0.96 -17.70
N SER A 205 5.75 -0.89 -18.98
CA SER A 205 6.06 0.26 -19.85
C SER A 205 5.49 1.56 -19.29
N ALA A 206 4.24 1.54 -18.83
CA ALA A 206 3.60 2.70 -18.20
C ALA A 206 4.39 3.19 -16.96
N TYR A 207 4.86 2.28 -16.11
CA TYR A 207 5.75 2.64 -14.99
C TYR A 207 7.06 3.27 -15.48
N HIS A 208 7.71 2.71 -16.51
CA HIS A 208 8.94 3.29 -17.05
C HIS A 208 8.73 4.72 -17.55
N GLU A 209 7.63 4.99 -18.24
CA GLU A 209 7.32 6.31 -18.79
C GLU A 209 6.99 7.31 -17.68
N VAL A 210 6.12 6.95 -16.73
CA VAL A 210 5.75 7.85 -15.64
C VAL A 210 6.95 8.17 -14.74
N LEU A 211 7.75 7.16 -14.39
CA LEU A 211 8.92 7.36 -13.50
C LEU A 211 10.08 8.09 -14.18
N ALA A 212 10.07 8.25 -15.50
CA ALA A 212 11.00 9.15 -16.20
C ALA A 212 10.64 10.64 -15.98
N GLU A 213 9.38 10.95 -15.69
CA GLU A 213 8.88 12.30 -15.48
C GLU A 213 8.70 12.64 -13.98
N VAL A 214 8.23 11.67 -13.19
CA VAL A 214 7.86 11.84 -11.77
C VAL A 214 8.76 10.96 -10.91
N PRO A 215 9.68 11.52 -10.11
CA PRO A 215 10.53 10.76 -9.22
C PRO A 215 9.70 10.02 -8.15
N PHE A 216 9.85 8.69 -8.09
CA PHE A 216 9.27 7.84 -7.05
C PHE A 216 9.97 6.47 -7.05
N ARG A 217 10.29 5.91 -5.88
CA ARG A 217 10.99 4.62 -5.77
C ARG A 217 9.99 3.47 -5.83
N ALA A 218 9.62 3.03 -7.03
CA ALA A 218 8.73 1.90 -7.24
C ALA A 218 9.48 0.57 -7.19
N HIS A 219 9.01 -0.36 -6.34
CA HIS A 219 9.49 -1.74 -6.25
C HIS A 219 8.32 -2.68 -6.57
N LEU A 220 8.28 -3.22 -7.80
CA LEU A 220 7.14 -3.96 -8.29
C LEU A 220 7.29 -5.46 -8.01
N LEU A 221 6.31 -6.04 -7.32
CA LEU A 221 6.19 -7.48 -7.15
C LEU A 221 5.68 -8.11 -8.46
N MET A 222 6.15 -9.30 -8.76
CA MET A 222 5.79 -10.03 -9.98
C MET A 222 4.76 -11.10 -9.65
N HIS A 223 3.48 -10.88 -9.95
CA HIS A 223 2.47 -11.89 -9.75
C HIS A 223 2.87 -13.22 -10.42
N HIS A 224 2.63 -14.36 -9.75
CA HIS A 224 3.10 -15.67 -10.24
C HIS A 224 2.61 -16.02 -11.66
N GLN A 225 1.48 -15.48 -12.09
CA GLN A 225 0.94 -15.74 -13.44
C GLN A 225 1.73 -15.04 -14.56
N ILE A 226 2.45 -13.97 -14.27
CA ILE A 226 3.31 -13.29 -15.26
C ILE A 226 4.75 -13.81 -15.24
N LEU A 227 5.08 -14.79 -14.37
CA LEU A 227 6.45 -15.27 -14.20
C LEU A 227 7.08 -15.76 -15.53
N ASP A 228 6.30 -16.43 -16.37
CA ASP A 228 6.80 -16.94 -17.66
C ASP A 228 7.08 -15.79 -18.66
N ASP A 229 6.29 -14.73 -18.63
CA ASP A 229 6.51 -13.54 -19.47
C ASP A 229 7.70 -12.73 -18.97
N TYR A 230 7.84 -12.58 -17.65
CA TYR A 230 9.06 -12.02 -17.06
C TYR A 230 10.30 -12.80 -17.45
N MET A 231 10.28 -14.13 -17.38
CA MET A 231 11.42 -14.97 -17.74
C MET A 231 11.82 -14.85 -19.24
N LYS A 232 10.86 -14.58 -20.13
CA LYS A 232 11.11 -14.34 -21.55
C LYS A 232 11.62 -12.92 -21.84
N SER A 233 11.31 -11.96 -20.99
CA SER A 233 11.62 -10.54 -21.22
C SER A 233 13.11 -10.21 -21.05
N ASN A 234 13.88 -11.08 -20.37
CA ASN A 234 15.28 -10.84 -19.98
C ASN A 234 15.48 -9.61 -19.07
N HIS A 235 14.44 -9.07 -18.44
CA HIS A 235 14.60 -8.04 -17.44
C HIS A 235 15.37 -8.58 -16.23
N PRO A 236 16.35 -7.84 -15.69
CA PRO A 236 17.06 -8.29 -14.50
C PRO A 236 16.15 -8.29 -13.27
N PHE A 237 16.46 -9.14 -12.29
CA PHE A 237 15.91 -9.01 -10.95
C PHE A 237 16.46 -7.74 -10.29
N LEU A 238 15.60 -6.98 -9.61
CA LEU A 238 15.82 -5.66 -9.02
C LEU A 238 15.94 -4.54 -10.06
N ASP A 239 17.08 -3.85 -10.13
CA ASP A 239 17.19 -2.56 -10.80
C ASP A 239 16.89 -2.59 -12.29
N GLN A 240 15.82 -1.91 -12.68
CA GLN A 240 15.51 -1.59 -14.06
C GLN A 240 16.12 -0.23 -14.44
N ASN A 241 16.01 0.72 -13.51
CA ASN A 241 16.62 2.05 -13.60
C ASN A 241 16.74 2.66 -12.17
N LYS A 242 16.98 3.97 -12.08
CA LYS A 242 17.15 4.72 -10.82
C LYS A 242 15.92 4.63 -9.90
N TYR A 243 14.72 4.54 -10.46
CA TYR A 243 13.45 4.65 -9.74
C TYR A 243 12.63 3.35 -9.74
N LEU A 244 12.98 2.36 -10.54
CA LEU A 244 12.19 1.17 -10.76
C LEU A 244 12.97 -0.10 -10.45
N GLN A 245 12.37 -0.99 -9.67
CA GLN A 245 12.87 -2.35 -9.39
C GLN A 245 11.78 -3.39 -9.67
N LEU A 246 12.19 -4.59 -10.10
CA LEU A 246 11.36 -5.79 -10.13
C LEU A 246 11.75 -6.69 -8.96
N GLY A 247 10.79 -6.95 -8.07
CA GLY A 247 11.03 -7.60 -6.79
C GLY A 247 10.64 -9.09 -6.75
N ALA A 248 10.09 -9.52 -5.64
CA ALA A 248 9.71 -10.89 -5.35
C ALA A 248 8.51 -11.36 -6.20
N VAL A 249 8.38 -12.69 -6.35
CA VAL A 249 7.21 -13.30 -7.01
C VAL A 249 6.04 -13.35 -6.03
N LYS A 250 4.94 -12.65 -6.36
CA LYS A 250 3.72 -12.57 -5.55
C LYS A 250 2.83 -13.78 -5.73
N ILE A 251 2.36 -14.32 -4.61
CA ILE A 251 1.41 -15.43 -4.52
C ILE A 251 0.33 -15.08 -3.51
N PHE A 252 -0.92 -15.50 -3.73
CA PHE A 252 -1.99 -15.51 -2.72
C PHE A 252 -2.16 -16.95 -2.24
N TYR A 253 -2.01 -17.19 -0.93
CA TYR A 253 -2.15 -18.54 -0.38
C TYR A 253 -3.54 -18.79 0.19
N ASP A 254 -4.11 -17.81 0.88
CA ASP A 254 -5.48 -17.85 1.39
C ASP A 254 -6.25 -16.58 1.03
N GLY A 255 -7.46 -16.41 1.56
CA GLY A 255 -8.30 -15.25 1.33
C GLY A 255 -8.32 -14.28 2.51
N THR A 256 -9.47 -13.63 2.75
CA THR A 256 -9.64 -12.54 3.72
C THR A 256 -10.64 -12.87 4.84
N PHE A 257 -10.67 -12.05 5.90
CA PHE A 257 -11.68 -12.16 6.96
C PHE A 257 -13.08 -11.81 6.46
N SER A 258 -13.21 -10.74 5.68
CA SER A 258 -14.51 -10.26 5.16
C SER A 258 -15.25 -11.31 4.34
N SER A 259 -14.52 -12.06 3.51
CA SER A 259 -15.07 -13.18 2.72
C SER A 259 -15.10 -14.52 3.48
N LYS A 260 -14.57 -14.59 4.71
CA LYS A 260 -14.42 -15.80 5.53
C LYS A 260 -13.59 -16.88 4.81
N THR A 261 -12.57 -16.47 4.08
CA THR A 261 -11.69 -17.32 3.29
C THR A 261 -10.24 -17.34 3.78
N ALA A 262 -9.87 -16.50 4.76
CA ALA A 262 -8.62 -16.67 5.48
C ALA A 262 -8.56 -18.06 6.13
N LEU A 263 -7.44 -18.78 5.99
CA LEU A 263 -7.34 -20.18 6.37
C LEU A 263 -6.98 -20.37 7.86
N LEU A 264 -7.96 -20.79 8.66
CA LEU A 264 -7.89 -20.87 10.11
C LEU A 264 -7.64 -22.31 10.60
N HIS A 265 -7.06 -22.45 11.80
CA HIS A 265 -6.97 -23.75 12.50
C HIS A 265 -8.32 -24.29 12.94
N HIS A 266 -9.28 -23.43 13.22
CA HIS A 266 -10.63 -23.79 13.64
C HIS A 266 -11.66 -23.25 12.66
N PRO A 267 -12.83 -23.90 12.50
CA PRO A 267 -13.88 -23.39 11.62
C PRO A 267 -14.32 -21.98 11.99
N TYR A 268 -14.81 -21.23 11.02
CA TYR A 268 -15.49 -19.97 11.26
C TYR A 268 -16.74 -20.18 12.12
N GLN A 269 -17.07 -19.20 12.97
CA GLN A 269 -18.23 -19.25 13.85
C GLN A 269 -19.52 -19.55 13.05
N GLY A 270 -20.20 -20.63 13.43
CA GLY A 270 -21.44 -21.08 12.80
C GLY A 270 -21.27 -21.71 11.41
N LEU A 271 -20.05 -21.96 10.94
CA LEU A 271 -19.76 -22.59 9.64
C LEU A 271 -18.98 -23.90 9.81
N SER A 272 -19.03 -24.78 8.79
CA SER A 272 -18.30 -26.05 8.78
C SER A 272 -16.94 -25.98 8.09
N HIS A 273 -16.53 -24.83 7.54
CA HIS A 273 -15.24 -24.66 6.87
C HIS A 273 -14.28 -23.75 7.66
N GLN A 274 -12.99 -23.90 7.37
CA GLN A 274 -11.87 -23.18 8.00
C GLN A 274 -11.30 -22.08 7.12
N GLY A 275 -11.91 -21.73 6.01
CA GLY A 275 -11.38 -20.85 4.97
C GLY A 275 -11.00 -21.62 3.71
N LEU A 276 -10.14 -21.03 2.88
CA LEU A 276 -9.78 -21.53 1.56
C LEU A 276 -8.27 -21.57 1.38
N ARG A 277 -7.72 -22.68 0.90
CA ARG A 277 -6.40 -22.74 0.28
C ARG A 277 -6.55 -22.42 -1.20
N ILE A 278 -5.93 -21.35 -1.68
CA ILE A 278 -5.91 -21.01 -3.12
C ILE A 278 -5.10 -22.05 -3.90
N PHE A 279 -4.04 -22.59 -3.28
CA PHE A 279 -3.24 -23.68 -3.82
C PHE A 279 -3.31 -24.88 -2.90
N LYS A 280 -3.40 -26.07 -3.48
CA LYS A 280 -3.07 -27.30 -2.74
C LYS A 280 -1.58 -27.28 -2.39
N GLN A 281 -1.20 -28.04 -1.37
CA GLN A 281 0.17 -28.05 -0.86
C GLN A 281 1.22 -28.46 -1.93
N ASP A 282 0.90 -29.43 -2.77
CA ASP A 282 1.76 -29.89 -3.87
C ASP A 282 1.88 -28.85 -5.00
N GLU A 283 0.81 -28.12 -5.27
CA GLU A 283 0.78 -27.00 -6.23
C GLU A 283 1.65 -25.83 -5.73
N LEU A 284 1.52 -25.45 -4.45
CA LEU A 284 2.36 -24.44 -3.81
C LEU A 284 3.84 -24.85 -3.88
N ILE A 285 4.18 -26.09 -3.50
CA ILE A 285 5.56 -26.60 -3.54
C ILE A 285 6.11 -26.56 -4.99
N THR A 286 5.30 -26.90 -5.97
CA THR A 286 5.70 -26.87 -7.39
C THR A 286 6.01 -25.45 -7.83
N LEU A 287 5.17 -24.48 -7.46
CA LEU A 287 5.38 -23.08 -7.77
C LEU A 287 6.62 -22.51 -7.05
N VAL A 288 6.79 -22.82 -5.76
CA VAL A 288 7.98 -22.46 -4.98
C VAL A 288 9.25 -22.97 -5.66
N LYS A 289 9.30 -24.25 -6.05
CA LYS A 289 10.45 -24.82 -6.78
C LYS A 289 10.73 -24.13 -8.10
N LYS A 290 9.67 -23.74 -8.86
CA LYS A 290 9.81 -22.96 -10.10
C LYS A 290 10.45 -21.59 -9.83
N VAL A 291 10.02 -20.88 -8.80
CA VAL A 291 10.59 -19.59 -8.40
C VAL A 291 12.05 -19.74 -7.94
N ARG A 292 12.36 -20.77 -7.12
CA ARG A 292 13.75 -21.03 -6.66
C ARG A 292 14.70 -21.39 -7.78
N LYS A 293 14.23 -22.16 -8.79
CA LYS A 293 15.02 -22.47 -9.99
C LYS A 293 15.46 -21.20 -10.73
N ASN A 294 14.67 -20.15 -10.66
CA ASN A 294 14.95 -18.84 -11.27
C ASN A 294 15.66 -17.87 -10.33
N LYS A 295 16.11 -18.33 -9.15
CA LYS A 295 16.85 -17.56 -8.14
C LYS A 295 16.06 -16.32 -7.64
N LEU A 296 14.74 -16.41 -7.60
CA LEU A 296 13.85 -15.34 -7.15
C LEU A 296 13.33 -15.60 -5.74
N PRO A 297 13.09 -14.54 -4.94
CA PRO A 297 12.36 -14.64 -3.69
C PRO A 297 10.84 -14.63 -3.94
N LEU A 298 10.09 -15.00 -2.91
CA LEU A 298 8.63 -15.02 -2.89
C LEU A 298 8.07 -13.87 -2.04
N ALA A 299 6.87 -13.42 -2.37
CA ALA A 299 6.03 -12.54 -1.54
C ALA A 299 4.64 -13.20 -1.45
N ILE A 300 4.29 -13.73 -0.28
CA ILE A 300 3.12 -14.58 -0.11
C ILE A 300 2.08 -13.88 0.78
N HIS A 301 0.90 -13.59 0.20
CA HIS A 301 -0.26 -13.17 0.96
C HIS A 301 -0.78 -14.32 1.81
N VAL A 302 -0.88 -14.13 3.10
CA VAL A 302 -1.50 -15.06 4.04
C VAL A 302 -1.99 -14.33 5.29
N ILE A 303 -3.26 -14.56 5.65
CA ILE A 303 -3.97 -13.90 6.75
C ILE A 303 -4.24 -14.87 7.90
N GLY A 304 -4.72 -16.08 7.60
CA GLY A 304 -5.11 -17.08 8.59
C GLY A 304 -3.93 -17.78 9.27
N ASP A 305 -4.10 -18.19 10.51
CA ASP A 305 -3.06 -18.82 11.33
C ASP A 305 -2.65 -20.22 10.82
N LEU A 306 -3.57 -21.01 10.27
CA LEU A 306 -3.23 -22.28 9.61
C LEU A 306 -2.51 -22.00 8.29
N GLY A 307 -2.99 -21.03 7.52
CA GLY A 307 -2.34 -20.62 6.28
C GLY A 307 -0.91 -20.17 6.51
N LEU A 308 -0.67 -19.32 7.52
CA LEU A 308 0.67 -18.88 7.90
C LEU A 308 1.59 -20.06 8.26
N ARG A 309 1.09 -21.04 9.03
CA ARG A 309 1.87 -22.23 9.38
C ARG A 309 2.30 -23.01 8.14
N GLU A 310 1.38 -23.29 7.22
CA GLU A 310 1.65 -24.05 6.00
C GLU A 310 2.64 -23.34 5.07
N VAL A 311 2.53 -22.01 4.96
CA VAL A 311 3.48 -21.17 4.23
C VAL A 311 4.87 -21.22 4.86
N VAL A 312 4.97 -21.03 6.18
CA VAL A 312 6.25 -21.05 6.92
C VAL A 312 6.92 -22.42 6.81
N GLU A 313 6.18 -23.52 6.96
CA GLU A 313 6.71 -24.88 6.76
C GLU A 313 7.26 -25.07 5.35
N THR A 314 6.56 -24.56 4.34
CA THR A 314 6.99 -24.63 2.93
C THR A 314 8.24 -23.79 2.67
N LEU A 315 8.28 -22.55 3.15
CA LEU A 315 9.45 -21.68 2.98
C LEU A 315 10.69 -22.20 3.74
N LYS A 316 10.48 -22.83 4.90
CA LYS A 316 11.55 -23.49 5.65
C LYS A 316 12.13 -24.70 4.91
N ALA A 317 11.28 -25.50 4.24
CA ALA A 317 11.72 -26.63 3.43
C ALA A 317 12.39 -26.22 2.11
N TYR A 318 12.03 -25.06 1.58
CA TYR A 318 12.55 -24.52 0.30
C TYR A 318 12.98 -23.06 0.46
N PRO A 319 14.08 -22.80 1.19
CA PRO A 319 14.52 -21.42 1.46
C PRO A 319 14.94 -20.69 0.18
N PRO A 320 14.96 -19.35 0.19
CA PRO A 320 15.47 -18.55 -0.92
C PRO A 320 16.98 -18.74 -1.08
N HIS A 321 17.52 -18.30 -2.21
CA HIS A 321 18.97 -18.26 -2.43
C HIS A 321 19.64 -17.37 -1.38
N GLN A 322 20.90 -17.69 -1.06
CA GLN A 322 21.68 -16.94 -0.10
C GLN A 322 21.68 -15.43 -0.41
N GLY A 323 21.44 -14.62 0.59
CA GLY A 323 21.34 -13.16 0.48
C GLY A 323 19.98 -12.64 0.07
N LEU A 324 19.01 -13.51 -0.29
CA LEU A 324 17.63 -13.14 -0.57
C LEU A 324 16.73 -13.44 0.61
N HIS A 325 15.61 -12.71 0.71
CA HIS A 325 14.58 -12.88 1.73
C HIS A 325 13.23 -13.08 1.06
N ASP A 326 12.46 -14.06 1.53
CA ASP A 326 11.04 -14.15 1.20
C ASP A 326 10.26 -13.10 2.00
N ARG A 327 9.10 -12.74 1.50
CA ARG A 327 8.18 -11.81 2.17
C ARG A 327 6.89 -12.55 2.51
N ILE A 328 6.39 -12.36 3.70
CA ILE A 328 5.06 -12.81 4.12
C ILE A 328 4.22 -11.55 4.32
N ILE A 329 3.18 -11.42 3.49
CA ILE A 329 2.31 -10.25 3.49
C ILE A 329 1.13 -10.54 4.42
N HIS A 330 0.78 -9.58 5.23
CA HIS A 330 -0.23 -9.58 6.31
C HIS A 330 0.23 -10.32 7.56
N ALA A 331 0.35 -11.65 7.54
CA ALA A 331 0.64 -12.44 8.75
C ALA A 331 -0.24 -12.01 9.94
N SER A 332 -1.55 -11.80 9.67
CA SER A 332 -2.49 -11.16 10.61
C SER A 332 -2.77 -12.00 11.84
N LEU A 333 -2.87 -13.34 11.65
CA LEU A 333 -3.06 -14.29 12.72
C LEU A 333 -1.85 -15.21 12.82
N ALA A 334 -1.47 -15.59 14.04
CA ALA A 334 -0.39 -16.52 14.28
C ALA A 334 -0.64 -17.38 15.52
N ASP A 335 0.14 -18.44 15.67
CA ASP A 335 0.32 -19.17 16.90
C ASP A 335 1.80 -19.16 17.32
N HIS A 336 2.05 -19.41 18.62
CA HIS A 336 3.41 -19.39 19.18
C HIS A 336 4.37 -20.35 18.46
N LYS A 337 3.91 -21.52 18.06
CA LYS A 337 4.75 -22.51 17.37
C LYS A 337 5.19 -21.99 16.01
N THR A 338 4.30 -21.36 15.27
CA THR A 338 4.60 -20.79 13.95
C THR A 338 5.56 -19.61 14.07
N ILE A 339 5.33 -18.68 15.03
CA ILE A 339 6.26 -17.57 15.30
C ILE A 339 7.66 -18.10 15.61
N LYS A 340 7.76 -19.10 16.47
CA LYS A 340 9.06 -19.70 16.80
C LYS A 340 9.72 -20.43 15.62
N MET A 341 8.96 -20.98 14.68
CA MET A 341 9.54 -21.55 13.46
C MET A 341 10.12 -20.50 12.52
N MET A 342 9.59 -19.27 12.53
CA MET A 342 10.08 -18.16 11.72
C MET A 342 11.41 -17.58 12.21
N GLU A 343 11.80 -17.81 13.48
CA GLU A 343 13.08 -17.31 14.01
C GLU A 343 14.27 -17.76 13.16
N GLY A 344 15.08 -16.79 12.76
CA GLY A 344 16.29 -17.03 11.97
C GLY A 344 16.05 -17.45 10.51
N MET A 345 14.79 -17.50 10.06
CA MET A 345 14.49 -17.69 8.64
C MET A 345 14.79 -16.40 7.85
N PRO A 346 15.23 -16.50 6.60
CA PRO A 346 15.41 -15.33 5.73
C PRO A 346 14.05 -14.84 5.20
N ILE A 347 13.25 -14.25 6.08
CA ILE A 347 11.90 -13.73 5.80
C ILE A 347 11.75 -12.30 6.31
N ILE A 348 10.84 -11.57 5.67
CA ILE A 348 10.40 -10.22 6.04
C ILE A 348 8.87 -10.26 6.11
N LEU A 349 8.28 -9.59 7.09
CA LEU A 349 6.83 -9.48 7.23
C LEU A 349 6.38 -8.10 6.73
N ASP A 350 5.47 -8.05 5.76
CA ASP A 350 4.83 -6.81 5.31
C ASP A 350 3.50 -6.67 6.03
N ILE A 351 3.46 -5.83 7.03
CA ILE A 351 2.32 -5.70 7.93
C ILE A 351 1.48 -4.47 7.62
N GLN A 352 0.16 -4.55 7.85
CA GLN A 352 -0.79 -3.46 7.66
C GLN A 352 -1.37 -3.01 9.01
N PRO A 353 -0.73 -2.04 9.68
CA PRO A 353 -1.16 -1.65 11.03
C PRO A 353 -2.57 -1.06 11.08
N GLN A 354 -3.02 -0.39 10.04
CA GLN A 354 -4.37 0.21 9.99
C GLN A 354 -5.48 -0.84 10.05
N PHE A 355 -5.22 -2.10 9.65
CA PHE A 355 -6.17 -3.21 9.78
C PHE A 355 -6.60 -3.46 11.24
N ILE A 356 -5.80 -3.06 12.23
CA ILE A 356 -6.21 -3.11 13.64
C ILE A 356 -7.52 -2.36 13.83
N SER A 357 -7.64 -1.15 13.28
CA SER A 357 -8.85 -0.32 13.47
C SER A 357 -9.98 -0.66 12.49
N SER A 358 -9.69 -1.17 11.30
CA SER A 358 -10.74 -1.58 10.36
C SER A 358 -11.36 -2.92 10.73
N ASP A 359 -10.58 -3.87 11.22
CA ASP A 359 -11.01 -5.23 11.54
C ASP A 359 -11.54 -5.39 12.98
N LEU A 360 -10.87 -4.81 13.97
CA LEU A 360 -11.27 -4.94 15.37
C LEU A 360 -12.39 -3.96 15.74
N PRO A 361 -13.36 -4.40 16.57
CA PRO A 361 -13.51 -5.73 17.13
C PRO A 361 -14.27 -6.73 16.22
N SER A 362 -14.65 -6.34 15.01
CA SER A 362 -15.62 -7.07 14.16
C SER A 362 -15.20 -8.50 13.86
N ILE A 363 -13.90 -8.73 13.60
CA ILE A 363 -13.38 -10.06 13.28
C ILE A 363 -13.44 -11.04 14.45
N LEU A 364 -13.48 -10.56 15.70
CA LEU A 364 -13.56 -11.44 16.88
C LEU A 364 -14.82 -12.33 16.85
N ASN A 365 -15.90 -11.85 16.23
CA ASN A 365 -17.13 -12.61 16.06
C ASN A 365 -17.06 -13.68 14.96
N LEU A 366 -16.00 -13.71 14.16
CA LEU A 366 -15.82 -14.67 13.10
C LEU A 366 -15.25 -16.00 13.59
N PHE A 367 -14.60 -16.02 14.74
CA PHE A 367 -13.87 -17.17 15.24
C PHE A 367 -14.74 -18.08 16.14
N SER A 368 -14.82 -19.38 15.83
CA SER A 368 -15.42 -20.37 16.74
C SER A 368 -14.53 -20.61 17.96
N LYS A 369 -13.22 -20.39 17.80
CA LYS A 369 -12.22 -20.35 18.84
C LYS A 369 -11.25 -19.23 18.51
N GLU A 370 -11.01 -18.32 19.45
CA GLU A 370 -10.12 -17.18 19.27
C GLU A 370 -8.69 -17.65 18.92
N PRO A 371 -8.05 -17.06 17.89
CA PRO A 371 -6.65 -17.30 17.57
C PRO A 371 -5.73 -16.94 18.75
N GLU A 372 -4.58 -17.58 18.83
CA GLU A 372 -3.61 -17.30 19.90
C GLU A 372 -3.07 -15.88 19.83
N TYR A 373 -2.81 -15.40 18.61
CA TYR A 373 -2.36 -14.02 18.35
C TYR A 373 -3.12 -13.39 17.18
N ILE A 374 -3.51 -12.13 17.35
CA ILE A 374 -4.14 -11.28 16.35
C ILE A 374 -3.30 -10.02 16.20
N TYR A 375 -2.73 -9.76 15.00
CA TYR A 375 -1.83 -8.65 14.73
C TYR A 375 -0.67 -8.54 15.74
N PRO A 376 0.16 -9.59 15.92
CA PRO A 376 1.14 -9.67 16.99
C PRO A 376 2.45 -8.96 16.65
N PHE A 377 2.40 -7.68 16.33
CA PHE A 377 3.52 -6.94 15.76
C PHE A 377 4.68 -6.77 16.74
N LYS A 378 4.40 -6.52 18.03
CA LYS A 378 5.44 -6.47 19.05
C LYS A 378 6.01 -7.87 19.35
N THR A 379 5.15 -8.86 19.38
CA THR A 379 5.58 -10.27 19.53
C THR A 379 6.51 -10.66 18.39
N TYR A 380 6.21 -10.33 17.13
CA TYR A 380 7.13 -10.54 16.01
C TYR A 380 8.48 -9.84 16.21
N MET A 381 8.49 -8.58 16.69
CA MET A 381 9.73 -7.86 17.00
C MET A 381 10.54 -8.56 18.10
N ASN A 382 9.87 -9.03 19.17
CA ASN A 382 10.53 -9.75 20.26
C ASN A 382 11.20 -11.06 19.80
N HIS A 383 10.71 -11.65 18.70
CA HIS A 383 11.31 -12.81 18.03
C HIS A 383 12.31 -12.43 16.92
N ASN A 384 12.74 -11.16 16.87
CA ASN A 384 13.69 -10.61 15.88
C ASN A 384 13.25 -10.79 14.41
N LEU A 385 11.94 -10.81 14.15
CA LEU A 385 11.39 -10.83 12.81
C LEU A 385 11.38 -9.40 12.24
N VAL A 386 11.99 -9.22 11.08
CA VAL A 386 11.98 -7.92 10.38
C VAL A 386 10.58 -7.67 9.86
N GLN A 387 10.05 -6.49 10.17
CA GLN A 387 8.73 -6.05 9.72
C GLN A 387 8.84 -4.77 8.92
N CYS A 388 8.00 -4.62 7.90
CA CYS A 388 7.85 -3.42 7.09
C CYS A 388 6.40 -2.93 7.19
N GLY A 389 6.21 -1.65 7.51
CA GLY A 389 4.88 -1.03 7.58
C GLY A 389 4.31 -0.76 6.19
N SER A 390 3.02 -0.96 6.02
CA SER A 390 2.34 -0.77 4.74
C SER A 390 0.84 -0.49 4.92
N SER A 391 0.17 -0.09 3.83
CA SER A 391 -1.25 0.24 3.82
C SER A 391 -2.13 -0.81 3.16
N ASP A 392 -1.59 -1.58 2.22
CA ASP A 392 -2.37 -2.36 1.26
C ASP A 392 -3.35 -1.50 0.44
N ALA A 393 -2.99 -0.21 0.19
CA ALA A 393 -3.85 0.67 -0.60
C ALA A 393 -4.20 0.04 -1.95
N PRO A 394 -5.48 0.08 -2.35
CA PRO A 394 -6.58 0.94 -1.92
C PRO A 394 -7.39 0.46 -0.70
N VAL A 395 -7.01 -0.63 -0.03
CA VAL A 395 -7.75 -1.14 1.15
C VAL A 395 -7.75 -0.07 2.25
N GLU A 396 -6.57 0.40 2.66
CA GLU A 396 -6.44 1.52 3.60
C GLU A 396 -5.87 2.77 2.91
N ILE A 397 -5.96 3.91 3.59
CA ILE A 397 -5.34 5.16 3.14
C ILE A 397 -3.81 5.01 3.30
N PRO A 398 -3.00 5.27 2.25
CA PRO A 398 -1.55 5.07 2.31
C PRO A 398 -0.83 6.20 3.06
N ASN A 399 -1.35 6.57 4.23
CA ASN A 399 -0.75 7.55 5.13
C ASN A 399 0.05 6.85 6.24
N PRO A 400 1.39 6.90 6.23
CA PRO A 400 2.24 6.25 7.23
C PRO A 400 1.94 6.68 8.66
N LEU A 401 1.50 7.92 8.88
CA LEU A 401 1.16 8.42 10.23
C LEU A 401 -0.01 7.65 10.83
N LEU A 402 -1.03 7.30 10.03
CA LEU A 402 -2.16 6.48 10.49
C LEU A 402 -1.72 5.05 10.84
N GLY A 403 -0.82 4.48 10.06
CA GLY A 403 -0.22 3.18 10.37
C GLY A 403 0.64 3.22 11.64
N MET A 404 1.48 4.25 11.81
CA MET A 404 2.26 4.46 13.03
C MET A 404 1.35 4.67 14.25
N TYR A 405 0.25 5.42 14.10
CA TYR A 405 -0.75 5.57 15.16
C TYR A 405 -1.26 4.21 15.66
N GLN A 406 -1.62 3.32 14.75
CA GLN A 406 -2.12 1.99 15.15
C GLN A 406 -1.03 1.11 15.78
N LEU A 407 0.21 1.22 15.35
CA LEU A 407 1.34 0.52 15.99
C LEU A 407 1.59 0.99 17.43
N ILE A 408 1.43 2.29 17.69
CA ILE A 408 1.73 2.93 18.97
C ILE A 408 0.57 2.80 19.95
N TYR A 409 -0.67 3.02 19.48
CA TYR A 409 -1.84 3.17 20.36
C TYR A 409 -2.84 2.02 20.24
N ARG A 410 -2.91 1.30 19.12
CA ARG A 410 -3.86 0.21 18.84
C ARG A 410 -5.29 0.57 19.24
N LYS A 411 -5.75 1.76 18.81
CA LYS A 411 -6.95 2.39 19.34
C LYS A 411 -8.01 2.62 18.27
N LYS A 412 -9.25 2.24 18.57
CA LYS A 412 -10.44 2.53 17.78
C LYS A 412 -11.57 2.99 18.70
N ASP A 413 -12.23 4.08 18.37
CA ASP A 413 -13.38 4.64 19.14
C ASP A 413 -13.08 4.78 20.65
N GLY A 414 -11.85 5.18 21.00
CA GLY A 414 -11.40 5.32 22.39
C GLY A 414 -10.99 4.02 23.09
N ILE A 415 -11.19 2.85 22.46
CA ILE A 415 -10.86 1.54 23.04
C ILE A 415 -9.49 1.09 22.52
N VAL A 416 -8.61 0.66 23.44
CA VAL A 416 -7.29 0.09 23.10
C VAL A 416 -7.40 -1.42 23.03
N TYR A 417 -6.97 -2.00 21.90
CA TYR A 417 -6.98 -3.44 21.68
C TYR A 417 -5.57 -4.04 21.85
N GLN A 418 -5.43 -5.04 22.74
CA GLN A 418 -4.16 -5.76 22.97
C GLN A 418 -2.99 -4.79 23.23
N LYS A 419 -3.08 -4.03 24.33
CA LYS A 419 -2.12 -2.99 24.73
C LYS A 419 -0.67 -3.51 24.79
N GLU A 420 -0.49 -4.78 25.10
CA GLU A 420 0.80 -5.48 25.15
C GLU A 420 1.51 -5.53 23.78
N GLU A 421 0.77 -5.42 22.68
CA GLU A 421 1.28 -5.40 21.32
C GLU A 421 1.60 -3.97 20.80
N CYS A 422 1.44 -2.93 21.63
CA CYS A 422 1.90 -1.58 21.28
C CYS A 422 3.42 -1.53 21.22
N ILE A 423 3.96 -0.80 20.23
CA ILE A 423 5.41 -0.59 20.06
C ILE A 423 5.80 0.86 20.30
N SER A 424 7.10 1.14 20.40
CA SER A 424 7.60 2.51 20.57
C SER A 424 7.39 3.34 19.29
N ARG A 425 7.37 4.68 19.44
CA ARG A 425 7.30 5.61 18.29
C ARG A 425 8.51 5.45 17.38
N PHE A 426 9.70 5.27 17.96
CA PHE A 426 10.92 5.08 17.21
C PHE A 426 10.90 3.78 16.40
N ASP A 427 10.41 2.68 16.98
CA ASP A 427 10.25 1.43 16.23
C ASP A 427 9.19 1.56 15.13
N ALA A 428 8.04 2.18 15.41
CA ALA A 428 6.99 2.42 14.42
C ALA A 428 7.53 3.23 13.21
N LEU A 429 8.33 4.27 13.47
CA LEU A 429 8.98 5.08 12.44
C LEU A 429 9.95 4.26 11.58
N LYS A 430 10.71 3.34 12.19
CA LYS A 430 11.65 2.47 11.45
C LYS A 430 10.94 1.48 10.52
N LEU A 431 9.70 1.07 10.83
CA LEU A 431 8.94 0.18 9.95
C LEU A 431 8.61 0.83 8.60
N TYR A 432 8.44 2.15 8.57
CA TYR A 432 8.16 2.91 7.35
C TYR A 432 9.38 3.59 6.72
N THR A 433 10.57 3.38 7.28
CA THR A 433 11.83 3.99 6.78
C THR A 433 12.91 2.93 6.59
N THR A 434 13.66 2.62 7.63
CA THR A 434 14.82 1.72 7.59
C THR A 434 14.44 0.31 7.16
N TYR A 435 13.42 -0.27 7.79
CA TYR A 435 13.04 -1.66 7.52
C TYR A 435 12.28 -1.80 6.20
N ALA A 436 11.45 -0.85 5.82
CA ALA A 436 10.76 -0.86 4.52
C ALA A 436 11.71 -0.83 3.32
N ASN A 437 12.96 -0.43 3.50
CA ASN A 437 13.98 -0.47 2.47
C ASN A 437 14.74 -1.81 2.38
N VAL A 438 14.62 -2.71 3.36
CA VAL A 438 15.31 -4.02 3.35
C VAL A 438 14.96 -4.85 2.12
N PRO A 439 13.69 -4.97 1.69
CA PRO A 439 13.32 -5.75 0.51
C PRO A 439 13.89 -5.23 -0.81
N THR A 440 14.37 -3.98 -0.84
CA THR A 440 14.97 -3.37 -2.05
C THR A 440 16.43 -3.76 -2.27
N TYR A 441 17.06 -4.39 -1.28
CA TYR A 441 18.49 -4.73 -1.25
C TYR A 441 19.42 -3.53 -1.43
N LYS A 442 18.93 -2.30 -1.20
CA LYS A 442 19.72 -1.08 -1.20
C LYS A 442 20.21 -0.77 0.22
N THR A 443 21.50 -0.51 0.35
CA THR A 443 22.16 -0.26 1.65
C THR A 443 22.31 1.22 1.98
N ASN A 444 21.90 2.10 1.07
CA ASN A 444 22.04 3.55 1.18
C ASN A 444 20.71 4.29 1.27
N ARG A 445 19.68 3.67 1.86
CA ARG A 445 18.32 4.22 2.04
C ARG A 445 17.81 4.04 3.46
N GLY A 446 16.82 4.83 3.84
CA GLY A 446 16.08 4.68 5.10
C GLY A 446 16.78 5.24 6.35
N LEU A 447 17.88 5.95 6.18
CA LEU A 447 18.59 6.71 7.21
C LEU A 447 19.09 8.03 6.64
N LEU A 448 19.25 9.07 7.48
CA LEU A 448 20.03 10.23 7.10
C LEU A 448 21.50 9.96 7.45
N ARG A 449 22.29 9.71 6.44
CA ARG A 449 23.72 9.40 6.59
C ARG A 449 24.50 9.88 5.37
N LYS A 450 25.70 10.35 5.57
CA LYS A 450 26.63 10.71 4.48
C LYS A 450 26.76 9.57 3.47
N GLY A 451 26.60 9.88 2.20
CA GLY A 451 26.61 8.92 1.07
C GLY A 451 25.28 8.21 0.83
N PHE A 452 24.25 8.42 1.67
CA PHE A 452 22.90 7.90 1.42
C PHE A 452 22.17 8.79 0.41
N ILE A 453 21.16 8.25 -0.25
CA ILE A 453 20.33 9.03 -1.16
C ILE A 453 19.55 10.11 -0.40
N ALA A 454 19.31 11.22 -1.06
CA ALA A 454 18.60 12.37 -0.53
C ALA A 454 17.08 12.22 -0.76
N ASP A 455 16.50 11.17 -0.17
CA ASP A 455 15.05 10.95 -0.08
C ASP A 455 14.62 11.19 1.37
N PHE A 456 13.76 12.18 1.61
CA PHE A 456 13.32 12.53 2.96
C PHE A 456 11.96 13.23 2.99
N THR A 457 11.34 13.20 4.18
CA THR A 457 10.05 13.82 4.48
C THR A 457 10.22 14.86 5.56
N VAL A 458 9.68 16.05 5.33
CA VAL A 458 9.68 17.16 6.30
C VAL A 458 8.28 17.29 6.90
N LEU A 459 8.20 17.26 8.23
CA LEU A 459 6.95 17.35 8.99
C LEU A 459 6.92 18.59 9.89
N LYS A 460 5.75 19.17 10.05
CA LYS A 460 5.50 20.33 10.91
C LYS A 460 5.67 20.02 12.41
N LYS A 461 5.56 18.75 12.83
CA LYS A 461 5.68 18.29 14.21
C LYS A 461 6.59 17.06 14.32
N ASP A 462 7.16 16.86 15.50
CA ASP A 462 8.01 15.70 15.80
C ASP A 462 7.19 14.45 16.11
N ILE A 463 7.29 13.41 15.29
CA ILE A 463 6.62 12.11 15.51
C ILE A 463 6.97 11.52 16.88
N LEU A 464 8.22 11.72 17.34
CA LEU A 464 8.71 11.11 18.57
C LEU A 464 8.08 11.72 19.83
N SER A 465 7.60 12.98 19.75
CA SER A 465 7.09 13.74 20.91
C SER A 465 5.70 14.34 20.76
N MET A 466 5.13 14.43 19.53
CA MET A 466 3.81 15.03 19.28
C MET A 466 2.68 14.32 20.05
N ASP A 467 1.57 15.03 20.32
CA ASP A 467 0.41 14.44 20.96
C ASP A 467 -0.33 13.43 20.05
N GLU A 468 -1.22 12.64 20.65
CA GLU A 468 -1.98 11.59 19.97
C GLU A 468 -2.83 12.13 18.81
N GLN A 469 -3.45 13.30 19.00
CA GLN A 469 -4.35 13.89 18.01
C GLN A 469 -3.61 14.34 16.75
N SER A 470 -2.36 14.71 16.88
CA SER A 470 -1.53 15.18 15.76
C SER A 470 -1.32 14.14 14.66
N PHE A 471 -1.47 12.83 14.95
CA PHE A 471 -1.38 11.79 13.91
C PHE A 471 -2.49 11.89 12.84
N PHE A 472 -3.55 12.62 13.11
CA PHE A 472 -4.69 12.84 12.19
C PHE A 472 -4.66 14.21 11.50
N GLU A 473 -3.63 15.01 11.73
CA GLU A 473 -3.43 16.31 11.10
C GLU A 473 -2.65 16.18 9.79
N ASP A 474 -2.77 17.15 8.92
CA ASP A 474 -1.92 17.30 7.74
C ASP A 474 -0.56 17.89 8.14
N LEU A 475 0.39 17.01 8.41
CA LEU A 475 1.70 17.37 8.94
C LEU A 475 2.80 17.45 7.88
N VAL A 476 2.59 16.93 6.69
CA VAL A 476 3.64 16.92 5.66
C VAL A 476 3.83 18.33 5.12
N GLU A 477 5.02 18.88 5.30
CA GLU A 477 5.42 20.16 4.72
C GLU A 477 6.10 19.96 3.37
N MET A 478 7.02 18.99 3.27
CA MET A 478 7.70 18.66 2.03
C MET A 478 7.97 17.17 1.91
N THR A 479 7.94 16.68 0.69
CA THR A 479 8.48 15.37 0.31
C THR A 479 9.58 15.59 -0.72
N VAL A 480 10.73 15.00 -0.47
CA VAL A 480 11.92 15.18 -1.30
C VAL A 480 12.42 13.81 -1.76
N ILE A 481 12.64 13.69 -3.06
CA ILE A 481 13.18 12.48 -3.68
C ILE A 481 14.36 12.89 -4.55
N ASP A 482 15.53 12.29 -4.29
CA ASP A 482 16.71 12.56 -5.09
C ASP A 482 17.10 14.06 -5.07
N GLU A 483 16.98 14.69 -3.89
CA GLU A 483 17.12 16.14 -3.58
C GLU A 483 16.11 17.07 -4.30
N GLN A 484 15.13 16.53 -5.01
CA GLN A 484 14.07 17.29 -5.65
C GLN A 484 12.85 17.37 -4.76
N ILE A 485 12.31 18.56 -4.53
CA ILE A 485 11.02 18.73 -3.84
C ILE A 485 9.92 18.29 -4.80
N VAL A 486 9.27 17.16 -4.47
CA VAL A 486 8.19 16.56 -5.26
C VAL A 486 6.81 16.88 -4.71
N HIS A 487 6.73 17.31 -3.44
CA HIS A 487 5.52 17.84 -2.81
C HIS A 487 5.89 18.94 -1.83
N HIS A 488 5.06 20.00 -1.75
CA HIS A 488 5.20 21.12 -0.80
C HIS A 488 3.80 21.61 -0.44
N ALA A 489 3.44 21.60 0.86
CA ALA A 489 2.13 22.00 1.38
C ALA A 489 1.88 23.51 1.34
#